data_53a9bd30af03dcfa9a29a379aaada5b1
#
_entry.id   53a9bd30af03dcfa9a29a379aaada5b1
#
_cell.length_a   1.000
_cell.length_b   1.000
_cell.length_c   1.000
_cell.angle_alpha   90.00
_cell.angle_beta   90.00
_cell.angle_gamma   90.00
#
_symmetry.space_group_name_H-M   'P 1'
#
loop_
_entity.id
_entity.type
_entity.pdbx_description
1 polymer ?
#
loop_
_entity_poly.entity_id
_entity_poly.type
_entity_poly.pdbx_seq_one_letter_code
_entity_poly.pdbx_strand_id
1 'polypeptide(L)'
;MGSINEVIAALRQAPTNVDRGTLFEQLMVRYFQLDPMLSQRYDEVCRWIDWPGRDGKGDTGIDLVARERDTGNYTAIQCKFYEPQHHLAKGDIDSFFTASGKKPFTNRVIISTTDKWGKNAEDALNGQQIDVQRIGMDIIAESPIDWDIAWPQGNLTIELSPAAKKQPHPHQDVAIEKVLAGFAAGNDRGKLIMACGTGKTFTALKIAESIAGQAGGSARILFLVPSISLLSQSLREWTAQCELDMRAFGVCSDTKVGKLRTTIEDFNVHDVPIPVTTNPATLRAEMEHRKRAKGLTVVFATYQSLPTVADAQALGVEAFDLVICDFSSCIRGVRHVRQHGEMRLCHTPRRYCSRHPIGVTESGRVEGDGCTRERWSTSSRPRTTRTMRRASRYSTPTPPRSTSAATAG
;
A
#
# COMPACT_ATOMS: atom_id res chain seq x y z
N MET A 1 9.26 22.80 -7.03
CA MET A 1 9.16 21.34 -7.13
C MET A 1 8.49 21.01 -8.44
N GLY A 2 9.24 20.41 -9.36
CA GLY A 2 8.71 19.92 -10.62
C GLY A 2 7.73 18.76 -10.38
N SER A 3 6.84 18.54 -11.31
CA SER A 3 5.94 17.39 -11.30
C SER A 3 6.33 16.39 -12.36
N ILE A 4 6.02 15.10 -12.18
CA ILE A 4 6.23 14.11 -13.25
C ILE A 4 5.53 14.51 -14.56
N ASN A 5 4.39 15.20 -14.47
CA ASN A 5 3.67 15.67 -15.65
C ASN A 5 4.45 16.70 -16.45
N GLU A 6 5.21 17.58 -15.77
CA GLU A 6 6.11 18.54 -16.43
C GLU A 6 7.27 17.82 -17.12
N VAL A 7 7.82 16.80 -16.46
CA VAL A 7 8.84 15.92 -17.04
C VAL A 7 8.33 15.23 -18.30
N ILE A 8 7.17 14.59 -18.23
CA ILE A 8 6.55 13.90 -19.37
C ILE A 8 6.24 14.90 -20.50
N ALA A 9 5.77 16.12 -20.17
CA ALA A 9 5.54 17.17 -21.14
C ALA A 9 6.85 17.60 -21.85
N ALA A 10 7.96 17.67 -21.11
CA ALA A 10 9.28 17.94 -21.69
C ALA A 10 9.75 16.80 -22.60
N LEU A 11 9.57 15.53 -22.20
CA LEU A 11 9.91 14.37 -23.04
C LEU A 11 9.13 14.35 -24.35
N ARG A 12 7.88 14.82 -24.35
CA ARG A 12 7.05 14.94 -25.58
C ARG A 12 7.61 15.92 -26.60
N GLN A 13 8.50 16.82 -26.23
CA GLN A 13 9.17 17.75 -27.14
C GLN A 13 10.33 17.10 -27.93
N ALA A 14 10.75 15.88 -27.58
CA ALA A 14 11.78 15.18 -28.33
C ALA A 14 11.37 14.94 -29.80
N PRO A 15 12.32 15.01 -30.77
CA PRO A 15 12.02 15.08 -32.19
C PRO A 15 11.24 13.88 -32.74
N THR A 16 11.59 12.69 -32.31
CA THR A 16 10.99 11.45 -32.84
C THR A 16 10.33 10.62 -31.73
N ASN A 17 9.40 9.73 -32.11
CA ASN A 17 8.79 8.80 -31.18
C ASN A 17 9.82 7.82 -30.57
N VAL A 18 10.85 7.48 -31.33
CA VAL A 18 11.96 6.62 -30.84
C VAL A 18 12.74 7.33 -29.75
N ASP A 19 13.06 8.63 -29.95
CA ASP A 19 13.75 9.42 -28.92
C ASP A 19 12.89 9.54 -27.65
N ARG A 20 11.59 9.81 -27.80
CA ARG A 20 10.65 9.87 -26.69
C ARG A 20 10.60 8.56 -25.88
N GLY A 21 10.53 7.44 -26.58
CA GLY A 21 10.56 6.09 -25.95
C GLY A 21 11.86 5.87 -25.19
N THR A 22 13.00 6.11 -25.83
CA THR A 22 14.33 5.96 -25.22
C THR A 22 14.52 6.84 -23.97
N LEU A 23 14.08 8.10 -24.04
CA LEU A 23 14.16 9.02 -22.91
C LEU A 23 13.25 8.56 -21.76
N PHE A 24 12.06 8.05 -22.08
CA PHE A 24 11.16 7.51 -21.07
C PHE A 24 11.73 6.24 -20.41
N GLU A 25 12.33 5.34 -21.16
CA GLU A 25 13.05 4.17 -20.62
C GLU A 25 14.17 4.60 -19.64
N GLN A 26 14.99 5.58 -20.02
CA GLN A 26 16.06 6.11 -19.16
C GLN A 26 15.49 6.74 -17.88
N LEU A 27 14.38 7.48 -17.99
CA LEU A 27 13.67 8.04 -16.84
C LEU A 27 13.19 6.92 -15.92
N MET A 28 12.61 5.85 -16.47
CA MET A 28 12.10 4.74 -15.67
C MET A 28 13.23 3.95 -15.00
N VAL A 29 14.40 3.80 -15.62
CA VAL A 29 15.59 3.24 -14.93
C VAL A 29 15.91 4.07 -13.68
N ARG A 30 15.93 5.41 -13.78
CA ARG A 30 16.20 6.29 -12.64
C ARG A 30 15.08 6.23 -11.60
N TYR A 31 13.82 6.17 -12.04
CA TYR A 31 12.68 5.99 -11.16
C TYR A 31 12.81 4.72 -10.32
N PHE A 32 13.15 3.58 -10.91
CA PHE A 32 13.35 2.32 -10.19
C PHE A 32 14.51 2.37 -9.18
N GLN A 33 15.55 3.16 -9.47
CA GLN A 33 16.69 3.32 -8.58
C GLN A 33 16.40 4.22 -7.37
N LEU A 34 15.44 5.15 -7.50
CA LEU A 34 15.19 6.22 -6.52
C LEU A 34 13.90 6.06 -5.76
N ASP A 35 12.86 5.46 -6.38
CA ASP A 35 11.64 5.18 -5.67
C ASP A 35 11.90 4.23 -4.49
N PRO A 36 11.53 4.59 -3.25
CA PRO A 36 11.90 3.83 -2.06
C PRO A 36 11.42 2.38 -2.07
N MET A 37 10.28 2.12 -2.71
CA MET A 37 9.72 0.77 -2.80
C MET A 37 10.46 -0.08 -3.83
N LEU A 38 10.71 0.48 -5.01
CA LEU A 38 11.36 -0.21 -6.09
C LEU A 38 12.85 -0.42 -5.81
N SER A 39 13.55 0.57 -5.25
CA SER A 39 14.97 0.48 -4.89
C SER A 39 15.26 -0.49 -3.74
N GLN A 40 14.29 -0.72 -2.84
CA GLN A 40 14.40 -1.78 -1.83
C GLN A 40 14.20 -3.17 -2.43
N ARG A 41 13.38 -3.28 -3.46
CA ARG A 41 13.08 -4.55 -4.12
C ARG A 41 14.16 -4.95 -5.14
N TYR A 42 14.60 -4.00 -5.96
CA TYR A 42 15.55 -4.24 -7.06
C TYR A 42 16.92 -3.67 -6.73
N ASP A 43 17.97 -4.42 -6.93
CA ASP A 43 19.35 -3.97 -6.75
C ASP A 43 20.04 -3.60 -8.06
N GLU A 44 19.50 -4.04 -9.19
CA GLU A 44 20.01 -3.73 -10.52
C GLU A 44 18.82 -3.49 -11.48
N VAL A 45 18.88 -2.37 -12.18
CA VAL A 45 17.90 -2.04 -13.23
C VAL A 45 18.65 -1.44 -14.41
N CYS A 46 18.43 -1.98 -15.60
CA CYS A 46 19.04 -1.50 -16.84
C CYS A 46 18.05 -1.61 -18.01
N ARG A 47 18.34 -0.91 -19.10
CA ARG A 47 17.60 -1.10 -20.34
C ARG A 47 17.90 -2.46 -20.93
N TRP A 48 16.94 -3.01 -21.68
CA TRP A 48 17.12 -4.28 -22.39
C TRP A 48 18.38 -4.29 -23.24
N ILE A 49 18.66 -3.19 -23.96
CA ILE A 49 19.82 -3.08 -24.82
C ILE A 49 21.16 -3.18 -24.08
N ASP A 50 21.17 -2.78 -22.81
CA ASP A 50 22.35 -2.74 -21.95
C ASP A 50 22.47 -4.02 -21.09
N TRP A 51 21.44 -4.88 -21.08
CA TRP A 51 21.42 -6.09 -20.27
C TRP A 51 22.29 -7.22 -20.85
N PRO A 52 23.30 -7.72 -20.11
CA PRO A 52 24.17 -8.78 -20.61
C PRO A 52 23.44 -10.07 -21.02
N GLY A 53 22.37 -10.43 -20.30
CA GLY A 53 21.61 -11.66 -20.55
C GLY A 53 20.72 -11.63 -21.79
N ARG A 54 20.70 -10.54 -22.57
CA ARG A 54 20.00 -10.50 -23.87
C ARG A 54 20.65 -11.35 -24.96
N ASP A 55 21.92 -11.76 -24.78
CA ASP A 55 22.67 -12.59 -25.73
C ASP A 55 22.63 -12.07 -27.17
N GLY A 56 22.75 -10.75 -27.37
CA GLY A 56 22.71 -10.12 -28.68
C GLY A 56 21.34 -10.08 -29.36
N LYS A 57 20.26 -10.53 -28.70
CA LYS A 57 18.90 -10.43 -29.23
C LYS A 57 18.49 -8.97 -29.41
N GLY A 58 17.80 -8.69 -30.51
CA GLY A 58 17.22 -7.37 -30.80
C GLY A 58 16.05 -7.03 -29.88
N ASP A 59 15.24 -6.05 -30.30
CA ASP A 59 14.01 -5.68 -29.64
C ASP A 59 13.05 -6.87 -29.57
N THR A 60 12.62 -7.21 -28.37
CA THR A 60 11.70 -8.32 -28.09
C THR A 60 10.39 -7.82 -27.47
N GLY A 61 10.23 -6.52 -27.29
CA GLY A 61 9.14 -5.89 -26.55
C GLY A 61 9.41 -5.81 -25.04
N ILE A 62 10.61 -6.14 -24.59
CA ILE A 62 11.10 -5.87 -23.23
C ILE A 62 11.98 -4.63 -23.32
N ASP A 63 11.68 -3.59 -22.55
CA ASP A 63 12.39 -2.33 -22.59
C ASP A 63 13.42 -2.23 -21.47
N LEU A 64 13.07 -2.70 -20.25
CA LEU A 64 13.98 -2.73 -19.10
C LEU A 64 14.00 -4.13 -18.46
N VAL A 65 15.09 -4.40 -17.76
CA VAL A 65 15.27 -5.60 -16.93
C VAL A 65 15.67 -5.15 -15.53
N ALA A 66 14.98 -5.68 -14.52
CA ALA A 66 15.32 -5.45 -13.12
C ALA A 66 15.64 -6.77 -12.42
N ARG A 67 16.70 -6.79 -11.60
CA ARG A 67 17.06 -7.94 -10.76
C ARG A 67 16.55 -7.73 -9.34
N GLU A 68 15.82 -8.71 -8.82
CA GLU A 68 15.34 -8.68 -7.44
C GLU A 68 16.50 -8.91 -6.46
N ARG A 69 16.65 -8.01 -5.51
CA ARG A 69 17.71 -8.00 -4.49
C ARG A 69 17.78 -9.30 -3.67
N ASP A 70 16.63 -9.80 -3.27
CA ASP A 70 16.56 -10.89 -2.29
C ASP A 70 16.57 -12.28 -2.93
N THR A 71 16.11 -12.41 -4.17
CA THR A 71 15.98 -13.69 -4.88
C THR A 71 16.99 -13.85 -6.00
N GLY A 72 17.54 -12.75 -6.53
CA GLY A 72 18.33 -12.73 -7.76
C GLY A 72 17.51 -12.99 -9.03
N ASN A 73 16.19 -13.12 -8.92
CA ASN A 73 15.29 -13.31 -10.06
C ASN A 73 15.19 -12.05 -10.92
N TYR A 74 14.74 -12.22 -12.16
CA TYR A 74 14.58 -11.11 -13.08
C TYR A 74 13.13 -10.76 -13.34
N THR A 75 12.84 -9.46 -13.32
CA THR A 75 11.58 -8.87 -13.74
C THR A 75 11.73 -8.25 -15.12
N ALA A 76 10.87 -8.63 -16.05
CA ALA A 76 10.78 -7.98 -17.36
C ALA A 76 9.87 -6.74 -17.24
N ILE A 77 10.26 -5.63 -17.86
CA ILE A 77 9.54 -4.37 -17.80
C ILE A 77 9.31 -3.86 -19.22
N GLN A 78 8.07 -3.44 -19.50
CA GLN A 78 7.71 -2.75 -20.73
C GLN A 78 7.31 -1.31 -20.42
N CYS A 79 7.82 -0.35 -21.20
CA CYS A 79 7.54 1.09 -21.10
C CYS A 79 6.69 1.54 -22.29
N LYS A 80 5.52 2.11 -22.02
CA LYS A 80 4.59 2.62 -23.04
C LYS A 80 4.42 4.13 -22.90
N PHE A 81 5.06 4.86 -23.82
CA PHE A 81 4.99 6.32 -23.89
C PHE A 81 3.92 6.74 -24.89
N TYR A 82 2.71 6.94 -24.42
CA TYR A 82 1.55 7.32 -25.23
C TYR A 82 0.96 8.67 -24.84
N GLU A 83 0.13 9.23 -25.68
CA GLU A 83 -0.67 10.39 -25.33
C GLU A 83 -1.73 10.02 -24.28
N PRO A 84 -2.13 10.96 -23.40
CA PRO A 84 -3.06 10.67 -22.31
C PRO A 84 -4.43 10.13 -22.75
N GLN A 85 -4.80 10.38 -24.01
CA GLN A 85 -6.07 9.93 -24.58
C GLN A 85 -5.96 8.57 -25.30
N HIS A 86 -4.75 8.04 -25.47
CA HIS A 86 -4.52 6.78 -26.13
C HIS A 86 -5.08 5.62 -25.28
N HIS A 87 -5.83 4.72 -25.92
CA HIS A 87 -6.28 3.48 -25.30
C HIS A 87 -5.29 2.37 -25.63
N LEU A 88 -4.63 1.84 -24.60
CA LEU A 88 -3.70 0.74 -24.72
C LEU A 88 -4.46 -0.51 -25.17
N ALA A 89 -4.09 -1.05 -26.33
CA ALA A 89 -4.72 -2.23 -26.90
C ALA A 89 -3.94 -3.50 -26.58
N LYS A 90 -4.59 -4.68 -26.72
CA LYS A 90 -3.93 -5.96 -26.52
C LYS A 90 -2.67 -6.13 -27.39
N GLY A 91 -2.74 -5.70 -28.67
CA GLY A 91 -1.60 -5.76 -29.58
C GLY A 91 -0.38 -4.97 -29.12
N ASP A 92 -0.54 -3.95 -28.27
CA ASP A 92 0.58 -3.17 -27.72
C ASP A 92 1.42 -3.97 -26.71
N ILE A 93 0.87 -5.06 -26.15
CA ILE A 93 1.50 -5.84 -25.08
C ILE A 93 1.76 -7.31 -25.44
N ASP A 94 1.28 -7.81 -26.58
CA ASP A 94 1.40 -9.24 -26.96
C ASP A 94 2.87 -9.68 -27.14
N SER A 95 3.71 -8.84 -27.76
CA SER A 95 5.16 -9.13 -27.92
C SER A 95 5.86 -9.27 -26.56
N PHE A 96 5.51 -8.38 -25.63
CA PHE A 96 6.05 -8.41 -24.28
C PHE A 96 5.68 -9.70 -23.55
N PHE A 97 4.43 -10.15 -23.61
CA PHE A 97 4.03 -11.42 -22.99
C PHE A 97 4.75 -12.62 -23.58
N THR A 98 4.96 -12.60 -24.89
CA THR A 98 5.70 -13.67 -25.59
C THR A 98 7.16 -13.73 -25.15
N ALA A 99 7.83 -12.59 -25.06
CA ALA A 99 9.23 -12.50 -24.69
C ALA A 99 9.46 -12.78 -23.19
N SER A 100 8.67 -12.15 -22.34
CA SER A 100 8.78 -12.24 -20.88
C SER A 100 8.19 -13.53 -20.28
N GLY A 101 7.50 -14.35 -21.08
CA GLY A 101 7.02 -15.67 -20.68
C GLY A 101 8.13 -16.74 -20.59
N LYS A 102 9.35 -16.39 -20.95
CA LYS A 102 10.50 -17.29 -20.99
C LYS A 102 11.46 -17.01 -19.84
N LYS A 103 12.22 -18.05 -19.44
CA LYS A 103 13.33 -17.83 -18.49
C LYS A 103 14.29 -16.78 -19.03
N PRO A 104 14.88 -15.95 -18.16
CA PRO A 104 14.92 -16.07 -16.71
C PRO A 104 13.83 -15.27 -15.95
N PHE A 105 12.84 -14.72 -16.63
CA PHE A 105 11.86 -13.83 -16.01
C PHE A 105 10.86 -14.57 -15.13
N THR A 106 10.62 -14.02 -13.93
CA THR A 106 9.67 -14.54 -12.94
C THR A 106 8.59 -13.54 -12.59
N ASN A 107 8.76 -12.27 -12.96
CA ASN A 107 7.82 -11.21 -12.77
C ASN A 107 7.76 -10.29 -13.98
N ARG A 108 6.68 -9.53 -14.11
CA ARG A 108 6.41 -8.60 -15.20
C ARG A 108 5.87 -7.29 -14.69
N VAL A 109 6.31 -6.19 -15.30
CA VAL A 109 5.78 -4.85 -15.05
C VAL A 109 5.49 -4.16 -16.37
N ILE A 110 4.34 -3.50 -16.48
CA ILE A 110 4.02 -2.61 -17.60
C ILE A 110 3.88 -1.20 -17.05
N ILE A 111 4.68 -0.28 -17.57
CA ILE A 111 4.64 1.14 -17.21
C ILE A 111 4.01 1.90 -18.38
N SER A 112 3.02 2.73 -18.10
CA SER A 112 2.32 3.49 -19.15
C SER A 112 2.07 4.92 -18.74
N THR A 113 2.24 5.85 -19.72
CA THR A 113 1.86 7.25 -19.57
C THR A 113 0.36 7.50 -19.82
N THR A 114 -0.42 6.45 -20.07
CA THR A 114 -1.88 6.50 -20.15
C THR A 114 -2.49 5.48 -19.19
N ASP A 115 -3.56 5.88 -18.52
CA ASP A 115 -4.33 5.01 -17.64
C ASP A 115 -5.55 4.37 -18.34
N LYS A 116 -5.65 4.61 -19.67
CA LYS A 116 -6.76 4.10 -20.50
C LYS A 116 -6.38 2.75 -21.10
N TRP A 117 -6.96 1.70 -20.55
CA TRP A 117 -6.78 0.34 -21.05
C TRP A 117 -8.00 -0.13 -21.82
N GLY A 118 -7.80 -0.71 -22.99
CA GLY A 118 -8.88 -1.39 -23.72
C GLY A 118 -9.25 -2.68 -23.00
N LYS A 119 -10.53 -3.08 -23.09
CA LYS A 119 -11.05 -4.30 -22.43
C LYS A 119 -10.20 -5.54 -22.72
N ASN A 120 -9.82 -5.77 -23.97
CA ASN A 120 -9.01 -6.93 -24.35
C ASN A 120 -7.57 -6.87 -23.79
N ALA A 121 -7.04 -5.68 -23.54
CA ALA A 121 -5.74 -5.51 -22.90
C ALA A 121 -5.86 -5.81 -21.38
N GLU A 122 -6.92 -5.37 -20.73
CA GLU A 122 -7.20 -5.71 -19.34
C GLU A 122 -7.43 -7.22 -19.16
N ASP A 123 -8.24 -7.83 -20.03
CA ASP A 123 -8.48 -9.28 -19.99
C ASP A 123 -7.18 -10.09 -20.20
N ALA A 124 -6.22 -9.57 -20.99
CA ALA A 124 -4.95 -10.24 -21.23
C ALA A 124 -4.02 -10.22 -20.01
N LEU A 125 -4.23 -9.36 -19.01
CA LEU A 125 -3.46 -9.37 -17.76
C LEU A 125 -3.89 -10.52 -16.83
N ASN A 126 -5.13 -10.99 -16.97
CA ASN A 126 -5.71 -11.99 -16.10
C ASN A 126 -5.25 -13.39 -16.47
N GLY A 127 -5.07 -14.27 -15.47
CA GLY A 127 -4.76 -15.70 -15.70
C GLY A 127 -3.38 -15.99 -16.27
N GLN A 128 -2.46 -15.04 -16.22
CA GLN A 128 -1.07 -15.23 -16.61
C GLN A 128 -0.33 -16.15 -15.63
N GLN A 129 0.56 -17.02 -16.14
CA GLN A 129 1.41 -17.86 -15.29
C GLN A 129 2.44 -17.06 -14.50
N ILE A 130 2.91 -15.95 -15.08
CA ILE A 130 3.78 -14.96 -14.44
C ILE A 130 2.94 -13.72 -14.20
N ASP A 131 2.85 -13.30 -12.95
CA ASP A 131 2.07 -12.13 -12.55
C ASP A 131 2.54 -10.86 -13.25
N VAL A 132 1.59 -9.97 -13.51
CA VAL A 132 1.82 -8.69 -14.20
C VAL A 132 1.36 -7.56 -13.30
N GLN A 133 2.25 -6.62 -12.99
CA GLN A 133 1.92 -5.37 -12.32
C GLN A 133 1.83 -4.24 -13.35
N ARG A 134 0.99 -3.24 -13.05
CA ARG A 134 0.89 -2.00 -13.80
C ARG A 134 1.41 -0.85 -12.94
N ILE A 135 2.18 0.03 -13.56
CA ILE A 135 2.59 1.31 -12.96
C ILE A 135 2.06 2.42 -13.88
N GLY A 136 1.02 3.11 -13.44
CA GLY A 136 0.43 4.27 -14.11
C GLY A 136 1.07 5.58 -13.66
N MET A 137 0.63 6.66 -14.29
CA MET A 137 1.14 8.01 -13.97
C MET A 137 0.79 8.46 -12.56
N ASP A 138 -0.34 7.99 -12.02
CA ASP A 138 -0.78 8.24 -10.65
C ASP A 138 0.21 7.66 -9.64
N ILE A 139 0.65 6.41 -9.84
CA ILE A 139 1.63 5.73 -8.99
C ILE A 139 2.98 6.45 -9.03
N ILE A 140 3.43 6.84 -10.23
CA ILE A 140 4.69 7.57 -10.40
C ILE A 140 4.62 8.95 -9.74
N ALA A 141 3.49 9.65 -9.88
CA ALA A 141 3.29 10.97 -9.30
C ALA A 141 3.27 10.97 -7.76
N GLU A 142 2.81 9.89 -7.14
CA GLU A 142 2.80 9.73 -5.69
C GLU A 142 4.16 9.29 -5.11
N SER A 143 5.14 8.95 -5.96
CA SER A 143 6.49 8.62 -5.51
C SER A 143 7.14 9.82 -4.83
N PRO A 144 7.83 9.62 -3.68
CA PRO A 144 8.52 10.69 -2.97
C PRO A 144 9.85 11.03 -3.65
N ILE A 145 9.80 11.36 -4.91
CA ILE A 145 10.91 11.82 -5.74
C ILE A 145 10.74 13.31 -6.00
N ASP A 146 11.83 14.05 -5.91
CA ASP A 146 11.89 15.42 -6.40
C ASP A 146 12.07 15.39 -7.91
N TRP A 147 11.00 15.74 -8.65
CA TRP A 147 10.96 15.72 -10.10
C TRP A 147 11.55 17.00 -10.73
N ASP A 148 12.28 17.84 -9.99
CA ASP A 148 13.03 18.94 -10.56
C ASP A 148 14.13 18.39 -11.48
N ILE A 149 13.88 18.43 -12.76
CA ILE A 149 14.84 18.01 -13.79
C ILE A 149 15.54 19.25 -14.32
N ALA A 150 16.83 19.34 -14.10
CA ALA A 150 17.67 20.16 -14.94
C ALA A 150 17.74 19.48 -16.32
N TRP A 151 17.15 20.10 -17.35
CA TRP A 151 17.22 19.69 -18.75
C TRP A 151 18.34 20.46 -19.44
N PRO A 152 19.61 20.00 -19.43
CA PRO A 152 20.65 20.65 -20.20
C PRO A 152 20.69 20.05 -21.61
N GLN A 153 20.31 20.84 -22.60
CA GLN A 153 20.64 20.75 -24.01
C GLN A 153 21.12 19.36 -24.49
N GLY A 154 20.19 18.38 -24.58
CA GLY A 154 20.46 17.10 -25.26
C GLY A 154 21.00 15.95 -24.38
N ASN A 155 21.40 16.19 -23.15
CA ASN A 155 21.74 15.14 -22.19
C ASN A 155 20.78 15.16 -21.03
N LEU A 156 20.02 14.08 -20.86
CA LEU A 156 19.13 13.88 -19.72
C LEU A 156 19.98 13.56 -18.49
N THR A 157 20.49 14.57 -17.82
CA THR A 157 21.05 14.39 -16.47
C THR A 157 19.89 14.54 -15.50
N ILE A 158 19.22 13.41 -15.21
CA ILE A 158 18.12 13.38 -14.23
C ILE A 158 18.75 13.39 -12.85
N GLU A 159 18.89 14.54 -12.24
CA GLU A 159 19.26 14.69 -10.85
C GLU A 159 18.01 14.56 -9.97
N LEU A 160 17.47 13.35 -9.92
CA LEU A 160 16.37 13.05 -9.01
C LEU A 160 16.96 12.76 -7.62
N SER A 161 16.39 13.35 -6.59
CA SER A 161 16.69 13.04 -5.20
C SER A 161 15.44 12.56 -4.45
N PRO A 162 15.60 11.66 -3.47
CA PRO A 162 14.49 11.30 -2.61
C PRO A 162 14.00 12.51 -1.80
N ALA A 163 12.70 12.65 -1.64
CA ALA A 163 12.14 13.63 -0.74
C ALA A 163 12.53 13.33 0.71
N ALA A 164 12.70 14.37 1.51
CA ALA A 164 13.00 14.21 2.94
C ALA A 164 11.89 13.44 3.66
N LYS A 165 12.29 12.51 4.55
CA LYS A 165 11.34 11.74 5.36
C LYS A 165 10.64 12.64 6.38
N LYS A 166 9.35 12.34 6.59
CA LYS A 166 8.52 13.07 7.56
C LYS A 166 9.00 12.81 8.99
N GLN A 167 8.92 13.84 9.83
CA GLN A 167 9.09 13.69 11.28
C GLN A 167 7.72 13.62 11.96
N PRO A 168 7.58 12.86 13.05
CA PRO A 168 6.33 12.82 13.79
C PRO A 168 5.94 14.22 14.33
N HIS A 169 4.66 14.52 14.27
CA HIS A 169 4.12 15.69 14.96
C HIS A 169 3.92 15.41 16.46
N PRO A 170 3.90 16.43 17.34
CA PRO A 170 3.79 16.23 18.80
C PRO A 170 2.61 15.34 19.24
N HIS A 171 1.48 15.41 18.55
CA HIS A 171 0.32 14.55 18.85
C HIS A 171 0.57 13.08 18.46
N GLN A 172 1.40 12.83 17.45
CA GLN A 172 1.80 11.49 17.03
C GLN A 172 2.82 10.90 18.01
N ASP A 173 3.80 11.71 18.49
CA ASP A 173 4.75 11.30 19.51
C ASP A 173 4.04 10.84 20.78
N VAL A 174 3.09 11.64 21.28
CA VAL A 174 2.26 11.28 22.43
C VAL A 174 1.48 9.98 22.19
N ALA A 175 0.97 9.76 20.98
CA ALA A 175 0.26 8.54 20.65
C ALA A 175 1.20 7.32 20.62
N ILE A 176 2.38 7.45 20.05
CA ILE A 176 3.42 6.40 20.00
C ILE A 176 3.84 6.03 21.44
N GLU A 177 4.20 7.00 22.27
CA GLU A 177 4.59 6.78 23.67
C GLU A 177 3.52 6.03 24.46
N LYS A 178 2.25 6.44 24.34
CA LYS A 178 1.13 5.77 25.06
C LYS A 178 0.91 4.34 24.60
N VAL A 179 1.05 4.04 23.30
CA VAL A 179 0.93 2.69 22.80
C VAL A 179 2.07 1.81 23.35
N LEU A 180 3.31 2.30 23.24
CA LEU A 180 4.49 1.55 23.73
C LEU A 180 4.44 1.34 25.24
N ALA A 181 4.03 2.35 26.03
CA ALA A 181 3.83 2.23 27.47
C ALA A 181 2.74 1.20 27.79
N GLY A 182 1.65 1.17 27.03
CA GLY A 182 0.60 0.15 27.18
C GLY A 182 1.13 -1.28 26.96
N PHE A 183 1.93 -1.49 25.91
CA PHE A 183 2.55 -2.79 25.66
C PHE A 183 3.59 -3.16 26.75
N ALA A 184 4.39 -2.19 27.20
CA ALA A 184 5.35 -2.40 28.30
C ALA A 184 4.65 -2.77 29.62
N ALA A 185 3.44 -2.26 29.85
CA ALA A 185 2.60 -2.62 31.01
C ALA A 185 1.94 -4.02 30.89
N GLY A 186 2.25 -4.78 29.84
CA GLY A 186 1.74 -6.13 29.62
C GLY A 186 0.41 -6.23 28.87
N ASN A 187 -0.13 -5.11 28.37
CA ASN A 187 -1.29 -5.19 27.48
C ASN A 187 -0.88 -5.76 26.13
N ASP A 188 -1.62 -6.72 25.61
CA ASP A 188 -1.41 -7.32 24.30
C ASP A 188 -2.20 -6.62 23.19
N ARG A 189 -3.13 -5.74 23.52
CA ARG A 189 -4.04 -5.06 22.59
C ARG A 189 -4.27 -3.60 22.94
N GLY A 190 -4.47 -2.78 21.91
CA GLY A 190 -4.80 -1.37 22.07
C GLY A 190 -5.60 -0.82 20.90
N LYS A 191 -6.15 0.38 21.11
CA LYS A 191 -6.85 1.14 20.10
C LYS A 191 -6.16 2.49 19.92
N LEU A 192 -5.76 2.79 18.71
CA LEU A 192 -5.28 4.10 18.28
C LEU A 192 -6.45 4.85 17.65
N ILE A 193 -6.95 5.87 18.33
CA ILE A 193 -8.06 6.70 17.84
C ILE A 193 -7.51 8.08 17.53
N MET A 194 -7.49 8.41 16.26
CA MET A 194 -7.02 9.71 15.75
C MET A 194 -7.99 10.22 14.71
N ALA A 195 -8.08 11.53 14.52
CA ALA A 195 -8.90 12.14 13.48
C ALA A 195 -8.46 11.68 12.08
N CYS A 196 -9.35 11.72 11.09
CA CYS A 196 -8.99 11.47 9.71
C CYS A 196 -7.97 12.53 9.24
N GLY A 197 -6.96 12.10 8.45
CA GLY A 197 -5.91 13.00 7.95
C GLY A 197 -4.80 13.34 8.95
N THR A 198 -4.83 12.87 10.20
CA THR A 198 -3.78 13.15 11.20
C THR A 198 -2.60 12.18 11.16
N GLY A 199 -2.46 11.36 10.10
CA GLY A 199 -1.33 10.49 9.87
C GLY A 199 -1.33 9.19 10.70
N LYS A 200 -2.48 8.54 10.87
CA LYS A 200 -2.56 7.23 11.55
C LYS A 200 -1.61 6.18 10.99
N THR A 201 -1.56 6.07 9.67
CA THR A 201 -0.70 5.11 8.94
C THR A 201 0.77 5.35 9.25
N PHE A 202 1.19 6.63 9.25
CA PHE A 202 2.54 7.03 9.63
C PHE A 202 2.83 6.78 11.12
N THR A 203 1.88 7.08 12.02
CA THR A 203 2.01 6.80 13.46
C THR A 203 2.18 5.29 13.71
N ALA A 204 1.44 4.45 12.98
CA ALA A 204 1.56 3.00 13.06
C ALA A 204 2.94 2.49 12.60
N LEU A 205 3.51 3.10 11.54
CA LEU A 205 4.88 2.83 11.10
C LEU A 205 5.89 3.12 12.22
N LYS A 206 5.81 4.30 12.85
CA LYS A 206 6.74 4.67 13.93
C LYS A 206 6.62 3.78 15.16
N ILE A 207 5.42 3.27 15.46
CA ILE A 207 5.22 2.22 16.49
C ILE A 207 5.92 0.93 16.07
N ALA A 208 5.79 0.48 14.82
CA ALA A 208 6.42 -0.72 14.31
C ALA A 208 7.97 -0.62 14.34
N GLU A 209 8.53 0.52 13.95
CA GLU A 209 9.96 0.80 14.05
C GLU A 209 10.46 0.77 15.50
N SER A 210 9.70 1.35 16.42
CA SER A 210 10.03 1.32 17.85
C SER A 210 10.03 -0.09 18.41
N ILE A 211 9.06 -0.93 18.04
CA ILE A 211 9.01 -2.35 18.42
C ILE A 211 10.22 -3.10 17.83
N ALA A 212 10.58 -2.84 16.57
CA ALA A 212 11.76 -3.44 15.98
C ALA A 212 13.04 -3.04 16.73
N GLY A 213 13.18 -1.75 17.10
CA GLY A 213 14.31 -1.26 17.89
C GLY A 213 14.43 -2.00 19.22
N GLN A 214 13.32 -2.18 19.95
CA GLN A 214 13.28 -2.94 21.21
C GLN A 214 13.57 -4.44 21.03
N ALA A 215 13.28 -5.00 19.85
CA ALA A 215 13.48 -6.40 19.51
C ALA A 215 14.85 -6.72 18.86
N GLY A 216 15.82 -5.82 19.00
CA GLY A 216 17.18 -6.03 18.44
C GLY A 216 17.31 -5.64 16.95
N GLY A 217 16.42 -4.79 16.46
CA GLY A 217 16.48 -4.18 15.12
C GLY A 217 15.66 -4.92 14.05
N SER A 218 14.78 -5.86 14.43
CA SER A 218 13.90 -6.55 13.47
C SER A 218 12.52 -6.84 14.05
N ALA A 219 11.47 -6.66 13.24
CA ALA A 219 10.11 -7.06 13.60
C ALA A 219 9.32 -7.55 12.37
N ARG A 220 8.37 -8.45 12.61
CA ARG A 220 7.38 -8.92 11.64
C ARG A 220 6.05 -8.28 11.93
N ILE A 221 5.47 -7.64 10.94
CA ILE A 221 4.24 -6.86 11.06
C ILE A 221 3.20 -7.43 10.10
N LEU A 222 1.97 -7.60 10.57
CA LEU A 222 0.81 -7.84 9.71
C LEU A 222 -0.04 -6.56 9.70
N PHE A 223 -0.21 -5.97 8.52
CA PHE A 223 -1.02 -4.77 8.32
C PHE A 223 -2.29 -5.12 7.54
N LEU A 224 -3.44 -5.02 8.21
CA LEU A 224 -4.74 -5.38 7.65
C LEU A 224 -5.54 -4.13 7.26
N VAL A 225 -6.04 -4.13 6.03
CA VAL A 225 -6.83 -3.03 5.44
C VAL A 225 -8.13 -3.54 4.81
N PRO A 226 -9.16 -2.69 4.67
CA PRO A 226 -10.44 -3.09 4.10
C PRO A 226 -10.47 -3.16 2.57
N SER A 227 -9.50 -2.55 1.86
CA SER A 227 -9.51 -2.49 0.40
C SER A 227 -8.10 -2.54 -0.20
N ILE A 228 -8.00 -2.92 -1.48
CA ILE A 228 -6.74 -2.96 -2.23
C ILE A 228 -6.16 -1.55 -2.40
N SER A 229 -7.01 -0.53 -2.59
CA SER A 229 -6.59 0.87 -2.67
C SER A 229 -5.86 1.32 -1.39
N LEU A 230 -6.42 1.01 -0.21
CA LEU A 230 -5.78 1.32 1.07
C LEU A 230 -4.53 0.48 1.31
N LEU A 231 -4.47 -0.75 0.78
CA LEU A 231 -3.26 -1.58 0.81
C LEU A 231 -2.13 -0.89 0.04
N SER A 232 -2.40 -0.50 -1.21
CA SER A 232 -1.43 0.19 -2.06
C SER A 232 -0.96 1.51 -1.45
N GLN A 233 -1.89 2.31 -0.92
CA GLN A 233 -1.58 3.58 -0.24
C GLN A 233 -0.71 3.36 1.01
N SER A 234 -1.07 2.43 1.89
CA SER A 234 -0.33 2.15 3.12
C SER A 234 1.06 1.60 2.83
N LEU A 235 1.17 0.72 1.84
CA LEU A 235 2.43 0.17 1.37
C LEU A 235 3.37 1.29 0.91
N ARG A 236 2.89 2.21 0.05
CA ARG A 236 3.68 3.33 -0.45
C ARG A 236 4.11 4.28 0.67
N GLU A 237 3.18 4.66 1.56
CA GLU A 237 3.51 5.53 2.68
C GLU A 237 4.56 4.91 3.60
N TRP A 238 4.41 3.64 3.95
CA TRP A 238 5.37 2.94 4.80
C TRP A 238 6.75 2.82 4.14
N THR A 239 6.79 2.41 2.88
CA THR A 239 8.06 2.27 2.16
C THR A 239 8.79 3.61 2.01
N ALA A 240 8.04 4.69 1.74
CA ALA A 240 8.59 6.03 1.60
C ALA A 240 9.12 6.61 2.91
N GLN A 241 8.49 6.29 4.06
CA GLN A 241 8.77 6.93 5.34
C GLN A 241 9.51 6.03 6.33
N CYS A 242 9.68 4.74 6.04
CA CYS A 242 10.39 3.80 6.91
C CYS A 242 11.87 4.16 7.00
N GLU A 243 12.41 4.25 8.22
CA GLU A 243 13.83 4.50 8.49
C GLU A 243 14.67 3.23 8.47
N LEU A 244 14.01 2.09 8.68
CA LEU A 244 14.63 0.77 8.65
C LEU A 244 14.52 0.14 7.25
N ASP A 245 15.40 -0.79 6.94
CA ASP A 245 15.19 -1.66 5.79
C ASP A 245 13.83 -2.37 5.92
N MET A 246 13.00 -2.30 4.87
CA MET A 246 11.67 -2.89 4.89
C MET A 246 11.50 -3.89 3.75
N ARG A 247 10.96 -5.06 4.07
CA ARG A 247 10.50 -6.06 3.09
C ARG A 247 8.98 -6.11 3.14
N ALA A 248 8.36 -5.79 2.04
CA ALA A 248 6.91 -5.76 1.92
C ALA A 248 6.41 -6.95 1.09
N PHE A 249 5.33 -7.58 1.57
CA PHE A 249 4.60 -8.66 0.90
C PHE A 249 3.13 -8.28 0.81
N GLY A 250 2.52 -8.50 -0.34
CA GLY A 250 1.11 -8.21 -0.56
C GLY A 250 0.27 -9.49 -0.56
N VAL A 251 -0.83 -9.52 0.19
CA VAL A 251 -1.79 -10.63 0.18
C VAL A 251 -3.19 -10.07 -0.04
N CYS A 252 -3.67 -10.18 -1.27
CA CYS A 252 -5.02 -9.78 -1.61
C CYS A 252 -5.55 -10.60 -2.79
N SER A 253 -6.87 -10.77 -2.86
CA SER A 253 -7.57 -11.42 -3.97
C SER A 253 -8.49 -10.42 -4.65
N ASP A 254 -8.55 -10.48 -5.97
CA ASP A 254 -9.57 -9.77 -6.73
C ASP A 254 -10.90 -10.53 -6.58
N THR A 255 -11.73 -10.09 -5.63
CA THR A 255 -13.07 -10.67 -5.43
C THR A 255 -14.11 -10.12 -6.41
N LYS A 256 -13.71 -9.22 -7.32
CA LYS A 256 -14.62 -8.54 -8.25
C LYS A 256 -14.56 -9.05 -9.69
N VAL A 257 -14.05 -10.27 -9.92
CA VAL A 257 -14.10 -10.90 -11.24
C VAL A 257 -15.57 -10.99 -11.69
N GLY A 258 -15.95 -10.18 -12.69
CA GLY A 258 -17.28 -10.18 -13.31
C GLY A 258 -18.23 -9.04 -12.95
N LYS A 259 -17.84 -8.05 -12.12
CA LYS A 259 -18.66 -6.83 -11.90
C LYS A 259 -18.20 -5.69 -12.79
N LEU A 260 -19.14 -5.09 -13.53
CA LEU A 260 -18.90 -3.88 -14.33
C LEU A 260 -18.32 -2.76 -13.42
N ARG A 261 -17.24 -2.13 -13.87
CA ARG A 261 -16.67 -0.94 -13.21
C ARG A 261 -17.70 0.18 -13.18
N THR A 262 -18.14 0.56 -12.00
CA THR A 262 -19.14 1.62 -11.83
C THR A 262 -18.65 2.83 -11.05
N THR A 263 -17.43 2.80 -10.48
CA THR A 263 -16.88 3.94 -9.70
C THR A 263 -15.35 4.03 -9.82
N ILE A 264 -14.83 5.26 -9.67
CA ILE A 264 -13.42 5.66 -9.70
C ILE A 264 -12.55 4.95 -8.61
N GLU A 265 -13.16 4.14 -7.73
CA GLU A 265 -12.51 3.46 -6.61
C GLU A 265 -12.15 1.98 -6.89
N ASP A 266 -12.30 1.49 -8.12
CA ASP A 266 -12.02 0.10 -8.47
C ASP A 266 -10.54 -0.11 -8.82
N PHE A 267 -9.68 -0.10 -7.79
CA PHE A 267 -8.31 -0.57 -7.90
C PHE A 267 -8.28 -2.07 -8.16
N ASN A 268 -7.47 -2.49 -9.14
CA ASN A 268 -7.25 -3.89 -9.48
C ASN A 268 -6.01 -4.40 -8.73
N VAL A 269 -5.90 -5.71 -8.54
CA VAL A 269 -4.70 -6.38 -8.00
C VAL A 269 -3.45 -6.02 -8.79
N HIS A 270 -3.57 -5.83 -10.10
CA HIS A 270 -2.47 -5.42 -10.98
C HIS A 270 -1.94 -3.99 -10.72
N ASP A 271 -2.71 -3.14 -10.03
CA ASP A 271 -2.34 -1.76 -9.69
C ASP A 271 -1.56 -1.68 -8.36
N VAL A 272 -1.34 -2.81 -7.69
CA VAL A 272 -0.45 -2.87 -6.54
C VAL A 272 0.99 -2.95 -7.06
N PRO A 273 1.87 -2.03 -6.68
CA PRO A 273 3.21 -1.91 -7.27
C PRO A 273 4.21 -2.98 -6.83
N ILE A 274 3.77 -3.95 -6.04
CA ILE A 274 4.52 -5.18 -5.71
C ILE A 274 3.67 -6.40 -6.10
N PRO A 275 4.27 -7.56 -6.38
CA PRO A 275 3.51 -8.80 -6.54
C PRO A 275 2.68 -9.09 -5.30
N VAL A 276 1.45 -9.48 -5.54
CA VAL A 276 0.52 -9.91 -4.50
C VAL A 276 0.17 -11.37 -4.72
N THR A 277 -0.04 -12.11 -3.65
CA THR A 277 -0.38 -13.52 -3.74
C THR A 277 -1.65 -13.85 -2.97
N THR A 278 -2.36 -14.87 -3.44
CA THR A 278 -3.44 -15.53 -2.71
C THR A 278 -3.05 -16.95 -2.29
N ASN A 279 -1.83 -17.38 -2.61
CA ASN A 279 -1.33 -18.71 -2.32
C ASN A 279 -0.46 -18.71 -1.06
N PRO A 280 -0.86 -19.46 0.00
CA PRO A 280 -0.11 -19.53 1.26
C PRO A 280 1.32 -20.08 1.09
N ALA A 281 1.51 -21.05 0.19
CA ALA A 281 2.82 -21.64 -0.04
C ALA A 281 3.77 -20.66 -0.74
N THR A 282 3.24 -19.84 -1.66
CA THR A 282 4.00 -18.76 -2.32
C THR A 282 4.43 -17.71 -1.30
N LEU A 283 3.50 -17.24 -0.45
CA LEU A 283 3.83 -16.29 0.61
C LEU A 283 4.93 -16.82 1.54
N ARG A 284 4.81 -18.08 1.96
CA ARG A 284 5.84 -18.73 2.78
C ARG A 284 7.19 -18.73 2.08
N ALA A 285 7.24 -19.21 0.83
CA ALA A 285 8.48 -19.32 0.06
C ALA A 285 9.15 -17.95 -0.10
N GLU A 286 8.39 -16.91 -0.45
CA GLU A 286 8.91 -15.55 -0.60
C GLU A 286 9.44 -14.99 0.72
N MET A 287 8.73 -15.18 1.83
CA MET A 287 9.18 -14.73 3.15
C MET A 287 10.43 -15.48 3.61
N GLU A 288 10.60 -16.75 3.23
CA GLU A 288 11.77 -17.55 3.56
C GLU A 288 13.00 -17.14 2.74
N HIS A 289 12.84 -16.94 1.42
CA HIS A 289 13.93 -16.50 0.53
C HIS A 289 14.45 -15.10 0.87
N ARG A 290 13.60 -14.24 1.38
CA ARG A 290 13.93 -12.84 1.68
C ARG A 290 14.30 -12.61 3.15
N LYS A 291 14.89 -13.57 3.83
CA LYS A 291 15.34 -13.38 5.23
C LYS A 291 16.51 -12.41 5.29
N ARG A 292 16.34 -11.32 6.03
CA ARG A 292 17.40 -10.38 6.39
C ARG A 292 17.59 -10.38 7.90
N ALA A 293 18.82 -10.07 8.34
CA ALA A 293 19.15 -10.08 9.75
C ALA A 293 18.48 -8.94 10.55
N LYS A 294 18.19 -7.82 9.88
CA LYS A 294 17.58 -6.62 10.50
C LYS A 294 16.53 -6.01 9.58
N GLY A 295 15.66 -5.19 10.16
CA GLY A 295 14.64 -4.44 9.47
C GLY A 295 13.21 -4.96 9.69
N LEU A 296 12.25 -4.30 9.04
CA LEU A 296 10.84 -4.66 9.11
C LEU A 296 10.50 -5.69 8.03
N THR A 297 9.78 -6.74 8.41
CA THR A 297 9.12 -7.65 7.48
C THR A 297 7.61 -7.42 7.60
N VAL A 298 7.00 -6.84 6.57
CA VAL A 298 5.60 -6.41 6.62
C VAL A 298 4.77 -7.17 5.61
N VAL A 299 3.71 -7.83 6.09
CA VAL A 299 2.68 -8.41 5.23
C VAL A 299 1.49 -7.46 5.22
N PHE A 300 1.24 -6.83 4.08
CA PHE A 300 0.04 -6.03 3.83
C PHE A 300 -1.05 -6.94 3.28
N ALA A 301 -2.17 -7.03 3.95
CA ALA A 301 -3.25 -7.91 3.53
C ALA A 301 -4.62 -7.24 3.64
N THR A 302 -5.54 -7.60 2.73
CA THR A 302 -6.94 -7.25 2.92
C THR A 302 -7.58 -8.18 3.96
N TYR A 303 -8.64 -7.72 4.64
CA TYR A 303 -9.36 -8.56 5.61
C TYR A 303 -9.87 -9.87 4.99
N GLN A 304 -10.27 -9.84 3.72
CA GLN A 304 -10.75 -11.03 3.00
C GLN A 304 -9.65 -12.07 2.79
N SER A 305 -8.39 -11.63 2.74
CA SER A 305 -7.24 -12.50 2.50
C SER A 305 -6.56 -13.00 3.78
N LEU A 306 -7.13 -12.68 4.94
CA LEU A 306 -6.60 -13.15 6.23
C LEU A 306 -6.51 -14.69 6.34
N PRO A 307 -7.45 -15.50 5.79
CA PRO A 307 -7.28 -16.96 5.75
C PRO A 307 -5.99 -17.41 5.07
N THR A 308 -5.61 -16.78 3.96
CA THR A 308 -4.33 -17.06 3.26
C THR A 308 -3.12 -16.83 4.17
N VAL A 309 -3.14 -15.77 4.98
CA VAL A 309 -2.06 -15.49 5.94
C VAL A 309 -2.04 -16.54 7.05
N ALA A 310 -3.20 -16.95 7.58
CA ALA A 310 -3.32 -17.99 8.60
C ALA A 310 -2.82 -19.35 8.08
N ASP A 311 -3.19 -19.72 6.85
CA ASP A 311 -2.72 -20.94 6.20
C ASP A 311 -1.20 -20.90 5.95
N ALA A 312 -0.64 -19.75 5.58
CA ALA A 312 0.81 -19.57 5.46
C ALA A 312 1.53 -19.76 6.81
N GLN A 313 0.94 -19.29 7.91
CA GLN A 313 1.46 -19.55 9.26
C GLN A 313 1.38 -21.04 9.61
N ALA A 314 0.33 -21.74 9.24
CA ALA A 314 0.22 -23.19 9.40
C ALA A 314 1.31 -23.95 8.60
N LEU A 315 1.73 -23.39 7.48
CA LEU A 315 2.85 -23.89 6.67
C LEU A 315 4.24 -23.51 7.22
N GLY A 316 4.33 -22.69 8.26
CA GLY A 316 5.58 -22.36 8.95
C GLY A 316 6.04 -20.92 8.82
N VAL A 317 5.21 -20.00 8.31
CA VAL A 317 5.48 -18.55 8.45
C VAL A 317 5.48 -18.22 9.94
N GLU A 318 6.56 -17.61 10.40
CA GLU A 318 6.71 -17.25 11.80
C GLU A 318 5.68 -16.19 12.22
N ALA A 319 5.34 -16.18 13.51
CA ALA A 319 4.37 -15.25 14.06
C ALA A 319 4.75 -13.77 13.90
N PHE A 320 3.73 -12.94 13.85
CA PHE A 320 3.89 -11.48 13.76
C PHE A 320 4.10 -10.87 15.15
N ASP A 321 5.08 -9.99 15.27
CA ASP A 321 5.37 -9.25 16.49
C ASP A 321 4.30 -8.16 16.74
N LEU A 322 3.71 -7.62 15.67
CA LEU A 322 2.62 -6.64 15.74
C LEU A 322 1.60 -6.90 14.62
N VAL A 323 0.33 -6.89 14.99
CA VAL A 323 -0.80 -6.89 14.03
C VAL A 323 -1.51 -5.55 14.10
N ILE A 324 -1.67 -4.92 12.97
CA ILE A 324 -2.33 -3.62 12.80
C ILE A 324 -3.59 -3.83 11.96
N CYS A 325 -4.74 -3.45 12.51
CA CYS A 325 -6.02 -3.51 11.82
C CYS A 325 -6.52 -2.09 11.56
N ASP A 326 -6.47 -1.63 10.31
CA ASP A 326 -6.97 -0.31 9.93
C ASP A 326 -8.46 -0.37 9.57
N PHE A 327 -9.29 0.31 10.37
CA PHE A 327 -10.74 0.45 10.17
C PHE A 327 -11.09 1.83 9.60
N SER A 328 -10.14 2.54 9.01
CA SER A 328 -10.27 3.94 8.61
C SER A 328 -11.18 4.19 7.40
N SER A 329 -11.88 3.18 6.87
CA SER A 329 -12.81 3.40 5.78
C SER A 329 -13.98 4.28 6.25
N CYS A 330 -13.98 5.56 5.84
CA CYS A 330 -15.18 6.38 5.80
C CYS A 330 -16.16 5.73 4.82
N ILE A 331 -17.07 4.90 5.31
CA ILE A 331 -18.20 4.43 4.50
C ILE A 331 -19.04 5.68 4.18
N ARG A 332 -18.88 6.21 2.96
CA ARG A 332 -19.79 7.22 2.42
C ARG A 332 -21.17 6.59 2.32
N GLY A 333 -22.08 7.00 3.16
CA GLY A 333 -23.50 6.58 3.08
C GLY A 333 -24.20 6.31 4.41
N VAL A 334 -23.53 6.25 5.53
CA VAL A 334 -24.17 6.13 6.84
C VAL A 334 -24.25 7.51 7.51
N ARG A 335 -25.45 7.99 7.78
CA ARG A 335 -25.75 9.33 8.36
C ARG A 335 -25.22 9.56 9.80
N HIS A 336 -24.27 8.77 10.27
CA HIS A 336 -23.52 9.02 11.51
C HIS A 336 -22.03 8.87 11.20
N VAL A 337 -21.46 9.92 10.59
CA VAL A 337 -20.03 10.06 10.37
C VAL A 337 -19.35 10.13 11.74
N ARG A 338 -18.70 9.04 12.16
CA ARG A 338 -17.69 9.12 13.21
C ARG A 338 -16.50 9.89 12.62
N GLN A 339 -16.28 11.10 13.08
CA GLN A 339 -15.17 11.97 12.66
C GLN A 339 -13.77 11.41 13.00
N HIS A 340 -13.69 10.19 13.53
CA HIS A 340 -12.45 9.57 14.02
C HIS A 340 -12.29 8.19 13.39
N GLY A 341 -11.16 7.97 12.70
CA GLY A 341 -10.75 6.63 12.28
C GLY A 341 -10.19 5.85 13.48
N GLU A 342 -10.49 4.57 13.55
CA GLU A 342 -9.99 3.64 14.56
C GLU A 342 -8.96 2.71 13.93
N MET A 343 -7.83 2.50 14.62
CA MET A 343 -6.85 1.48 14.27
C MET A 343 -6.66 0.58 15.50
N ARG A 344 -6.73 -0.72 15.33
CA ARG A 344 -6.47 -1.68 16.41
C ARG A 344 -5.08 -2.24 16.27
N LEU A 345 -4.40 -2.32 17.38
CA LEU A 345 -3.05 -2.83 17.50
C LEU A 345 -3.06 -4.05 18.41
N CYS A 346 -2.37 -5.10 18.00
CA CYS A 346 -2.17 -6.30 18.82
C CYS A 346 -0.68 -6.65 18.79
N HIS A 347 -0.03 -6.61 19.95
CA HIS A 347 1.38 -6.94 20.13
C HIS A 347 1.51 -8.34 20.71
N THR A 348 2.29 -9.19 20.07
CA THR A 348 2.56 -10.54 20.53
C THR A 348 4.05 -10.66 20.86
N PRO A 349 4.45 -10.65 22.14
CA PRO A 349 5.85 -10.84 22.52
C PRO A 349 6.35 -12.20 22.01
N ARG A 350 7.55 -12.26 21.46
CA ARG A 350 8.18 -13.48 20.87
C ARG A 350 8.17 -14.71 21.79
N ARG A 351 7.98 -14.54 23.09
CA ARG A 351 7.96 -15.64 24.08
C ARG A 351 6.64 -16.42 24.14
N TYR A 352 5.55 -15.92 23.52
CA TYR A 352 4.21 -16.51 23.66
C TYR A 352 3.67 -17.21 22.40
N CYS A 353 4.41 -17.27 21.33
CA CYS A 353 3.89 -17.54 19.99
C CYS A 353 3.87 -19.02 19.56
N SER A 354 3.93 -19.98 20.45
CA SER A 354 3.93 -21.41 20.05
C SER A 354 2.57 -22.11 20.09
N ARG A 355 1.47 -21.45 20.46
CA ARG A 355 0.23 -22.21 20.74
C ARG A 355 -1.10 -21.69 20.19
N HIS A 356 -1.22 -20.48 19.63
CA HIS A 356 -2.54 -20.03 19.17
C HIS A 356 -2.49 -19.32 17.80
N PRO A 357 -3.07 -19.91 16.76
CA PRO A 357 -3.31 -19.20 15.50
C PRO A 357 -4.30 -18.05 15.73
N ILE A 358 -4.18 -16.99 14.92
CA ILE A 358 -5.15 -15.89 14.95
C ILE A 358 -6.51 -16.44 14.50
N GLY A 359 -7.43 -16.64 15.43
CA GLY A 359 -8.79 -17.04 15.14
C GLY A 359 -9.58 -15.86 14.54
N VAL A 360 -10.17 -16.07 13.40
CA VAL A 360 -11.12 -15.13 12.78
C VAL A 360 -12.49 -15.79 12.79
N THR A 361 -13.48 -15.13 13.40
CA THR A 361 -14.86 -15.59 13.33
C THR A 361 -15.49 -15.20 11.99
N GLU A 362 -16.53 -15.91 11.55
CA GLU A 362 -17.32 -15.62 10.33
C GLU A 362 -17.87 -14.18 10.29
N SER A 363 -17.91 -13.48 11.41
CA SER A 363 -18.29 -12.07 11.53
C SER A 363 -17.14 -11.06 11.36
N GLY A 364 -15.94 -11.51 10.98
CA GLY A 364 -14.76 -10.63 10.80
C GLY A 364 -14.19 -10.12 12.12
N ARG A 365 -14.45 -10.76 13.25
CA ARG A 365 -13.83 -10.44 14.55
C ARG A 365 -12.60 -11.31 14.78
N VAL A 366 -11.51 -10.67 15.15
CA VAL A 366 -10.32 -11.37 15.67
C VAL A 366 -10.60 -11.74 17.12
N GLU A 367 -10.82 -13.03 17.38
CA GLU A 367 -10.98 -13.56 18.74
C GLU A 367 -9.70 -14.28 19.17
N GLY A 368 -9.22 -13.91 20.33
CA GLY A 368 -8.25 -14.67 21.11
C GLY A 368 -8.80 -14.81 22.52
N ASP A 369 -8.77 -16.02 23.05
CA ASP A 369 -9.34 -16.36 24.34
C ASP A 369 -8.79 -15.51 25.50
N GLY A 370 -9.73 -14.99 26.29
CA GLY A 370 -9.56 -14.66 27.69
C GLY A 370 -8.69 -13.47 28.03
N CYS A 371 -9.07 -12.24 27.67
CA CYS A 371 -8.47 -11.07 28.29
C CYS A 371 -9.54 -10.08 28.78
N THR A 372 -9.45 -9.74 30.06
CA THR A 372 -10.28 -8.76 30.76
C THR A 372 -10.15 -7.38 30.11
N ARG A 373 -11.29 -6.71 29.95
CA ARG A 373 -11.45 -5.40 29.32
C ARG A 373 -10.78 -4.28 30.14
N GLU A 374 -9.55 -3.94 29.86
CA GLU A 374 -9.08 -2.60 30.17
C GLU A 374 -8.84 -1.82 28.88
N ARG A 375 -9.51 -0.68 28.78
CA ARG A 375 -9.42 0.23 27.63
C ARG A 375 -8.42 1.34 27.96
N TRP A 376 -7.32 1.43 27.22
CA TRP A 376 -6.60 2.70 27.18
C TRP A 376 -6.98 3.42 25.86
N SER A 377 -7.39 4.70 26.02
CA SER A 377 -7.74 5.57 24.89
C SER A 377 -6.88 6.82 24.92
N THR A 378 -6.45 7.27 23.78
CA THR A 378 -5.67 8.51 23.60
C THR A 378 -6.54 9.76 23.52
N SER A 379 -7.77 9.74 24.02
CA SER A 379 -8.67 10.90 24.03
C SER A 379 -8.29 11.87 25.13
N SER A 380 -7.57 12.93 24.81
CA SER A 380 -7.37 14.09 25.67
C SER A 380 -8.62 14.98 25.68
N ARG A 381 -9.55 14.73 26.60
CA ARG A 381 -10.49 15.74 27.06
C ARG A 381 -10.33 15.97 28.56
N PRO A 382 -10.18 17.21 29.03
CA PRO A 382 -10.23 17.47 30.47
C PRO A 382 -11.64 17.18 30.98
N ARG A 383 -11.73 16.42 32.07
CA ARG A 383 -12.99 16.23 32.81
C ARG A 383 -13.35 17.53 33.47
N THR A 384 -14.32 18.27 32.97
CA THR A 384 -15.06 19.25 33.73
C THR A 384 -16.01 18.50 34.64
N THR A 385 -15.74 18.52 35.94
CA THR A 385 -16.63 18.14 37.02
C THR A 385 -17.82 19.07 37.03
N ARG A 386 -18.96 18.60 36.54
CA ARG A 386 -20.26 19.32 36.71
C ARG A 386 -21.02 18.61 37.81
N THR A 387 -21.04 19.27 38.97
CA THR A 387 -21.85 18.95 40.14
C THR A 387 -23.32 18.91 39.74
N MET A 388 -23.96 17.76 39.91
CA MET A 388 -25.42 17.61 39.81
C MET A 388 -26.07 18.26 41.03
N ARG A 389 -26.80 19.35 40.85
CA ARG A 389 -27.88 19.77 41.75
C ARG A 389 -29.18 19.12 41.30
N ARG A 390 -29.76 18.38 42.21
CA ARG A 390 -31.12 17.81 42.18
C ARG A 390 -32.14 18.94 42.25
N ALA A 391 -33.08 19.01 41.31
CA ALA A 391 -34.33 19.76 41.49
C ALA A 391 -35.51 18.98 40.91
N SER A 392 -36.54 18.98 41.68
CA SER A 392 -37.74 18.19 41.70
C SER A 392 -38.76 18.50 40.59
N ARG A 393 -39.62 17.53 40.41
CA ARG A 393 -40.89 17.44 39.67
C ARG A 393 -41.69 18.76 39.62
N TYR A 394 -42.32 19.05 38.48
CA TYR A 394 -43.75 19.45 38.39
C TYR A 394 -44.31 19.16 36.98
N SER A 395 -45.57 18.83 36.97
CA SER A 395 -46.50 18.27 36.00
C SER A 395 -46.92 19.20 34.84
N THR A 396 -47.34 18.54 33.77
CA THR A 396 -48.10 19.02 32.57
C THR A 396 -49.29 19.95 32.86
N PRO A 397 -49.82 20.74 31.87
CA PRO A 397 -50.77 20.21 30.89
C PRO A 397 -50.77 20.81 29.45
N THR A 398 -51.31 20.05 28.51
CA THR A 398 -51.79 20.37 27.16
C THR A 398 -53.27 20.91 27.25
N PRO A 399 -53.98 21.37 26.17
CA PRO A 399 -53.74 22.08 24.91
C PRO A 399 -54.61 23.34 24.74
N PRO A 400 -55.08 23.89 23.60
CA PRO A 400 -55.89 23.30 22.55
C PRO A 400 -55.65 23.79 21.09
N ARG A 401 -56.32 23.12 20.16
CA ARG A 401 -56.52 23.39 18.73
C ARG A 401 -57.28 24.68 18.44
N SER A 402 -57.02 25.34 17.32
CA SER A 402 -58.01 26.01 16.49
C SER A 402 -57.54 26.14 15.04
N THR A 403 -58.19 25.59 14.19
CA THR A 403 -58.88 25.64 12.89
C THR A 403 -58.92 26.98 12.18
N SER A 404 -58.93 26.82 10.84
CA SER A 404 -59.49 27.63 9.75
C SER A 404 -58.47 28.49 9.01
N ALA A 405 -58.35 28.34 7.76
CA ALA A 405 -59.10 28.33 6.54
C ALA A 405 -58.58 29.42 5.58
N ALA A 406 -58.22 28.98 4.39
CA ALA A 406 -58.46 29.49 3.03
C ALA A 406 -58.25 31.00 2.74
N THR A 407 -57.51 31.35 1.72
CA THR A 407 -57.91 31.64 0.33
C THR A 407 -56.82 32.38 -0.43
N ALA A 408 -56.59 31.90 -1.63
CA ALA A 408 -56.40 32.57 -2.93
C ALA A 408 -55.61 33.88 -3.03
N GLY A 409 -54.72 33.84 -4.01
CA GLY A 409 -54.03 34.92 -4.67
C GLY A 409 -52.89 34.37 -5.49
#